data_589fede9b7b2ef9434833ed99a2539f5
#
_entry.id   589fede9b7b2ef9434833ed99a2539f5
#
_cell.length_a   1.000
_cell.length_b   1.000
_cell.length_c   1.000
_cell.angle_alpha   90.00
_cell.angle_beta   90.00
_cell.angle_gamma   90.00
#
_symmetry.space_group_name_H-M   'P 1'
#
loop_
_entity.id
_entity.type
_entity.pdbx_description
1 polymer ?
#
loop_
_entity_poly.entity_id
_entity_poly.type
_entity_poly.pdbx_seq_one_letter_code
_entity_poly.pdbx_strand_id
1 'polypeptide(L)'
;MNQKIKNFHFQARLEYLRDTYQIRENDFLTFDAMRHAAQCVGRALRGKTDYGIMVFADKRFARNDKKGKLPIWIQEHLKDSMCNLSTEESMQISRKWLRQMAQPFTREDQLGVSLLTFEQLQTEEMQQKIQKKVQQAG
;
A
#
# COMPACT_ATOMS: atom_id res chain seq x y z
N MET A 1 -13.32 -28.65 5.95
CA MET A 1 -12.40 -29.06 4.88
C MET A 1 -11.05 -29.40 5.51
N ASN A 2 -10.62 -30.64 5.39
CA ASN A 2 -9.57 -31.26 6.21
C ASN A 2 -8.20 -30.59 5.97
N GLN A 3 -7.47 -30.25 7.02
CA GLN A 3 -6.16 -29.57 6.98
C GLN A 3 -5.12 -30.34 6.16
N LYS A 4 -5.24 -31.69 6.14
CA LYS A 4 -4.42 -32.59 5.32
C LYS A 4 -4.62 -32.36 3.81
N ILE A 5 -5.84 -32.10 3.35
CA ILE A 5 -6.16 -31.86 1.92
C ILE A 5 -5.57 -30.51 1.48
N LYS A 6 -5.65 -29.49 2.34
CA LYS A 6 -5.03 -28.18 2.04
C LYS A 6 -3.50 -28.28 1.91
N ASN A 7 -2.84 -29.07 2.73
CA ASN A 7 -1.41 -29.29 2.65
C ASN A 7 -1.00 -30.03 1.38
N PHE A 8 -1.77 -31.02 0.95
CA PHE A 8 -1.48 -31.78 -0.27
C PHE A 8 -1.57 -30.90 -1.53
N HIS A 9 -2.63 -30.14 -1.69
CA HIS A 9 -2.75 -29.20 -2.81
C HIS A 9 -1.66 -28.13 -2.84
N PHE A 10 -1.26 -27.69 -1.67
CA PHE A 10 -0.20 -26.71 -1.55
C PHE A 10 1.16 -27.29 -1.92
N GLN A 11 1.48 -28.51 -1.47
CA GLN A 11 2.70 -29.21 -1.85
C GLN A 11 2.76 -29.49 -3.36
N ALA A 12 1.69 -30.04 -3.93
CA ALA A 12 1.62 -30.27 -5.37
C ALA A 12 1.85 -28.99 -6.20
N ARG A 13 1.33 -27.85 -5.71
CA ARG A 13 1.56 -26.55 -6.34
C ARG A 13 3.03 -26.12 -6.26
N LEU A 14 3.68 -26.30 -5.13
CA LEU A 14 5.11 -25.98 -4.96
C LEU A 14 5.99 -26.84 -5.85
N GLU A 15 5.70 -28.14 -5.93
CA GLU A 15 6.39 -29.08 -6.81
C GLU A 15 6.22 -28.67 -8.28
N TYR A 16 4.99 -28.38 -8.72
CA TYR A 16 4.73 -27.90 -10.08
C TYR A 16 5.48 -26.61 -10.41
N LEU A 17 5.48 -25.64 -9.50
CA LEU A 17 6.22 -24.37 -9.70
C LEU A 17 7.72 -24.58 -9.78
N ARG A 18 8.26 -25.47 -8.96
CA ARG A 18 9.69 -25.83 -8.98
C ARG A 18 10.06 -26.53 -10.30
N ASP A 19 9.28 -27.54 -10.69
CA ASP A 19 9.65 -28.44 -11.79
C ASP A 19 9.37 -27.80 -13.17
N THR A 20 8.33 -26.97 -13.28
CA THR A 20 7.95 -26.32 -14.54
C THR A 20 8.62 -24.97 -14.74
N TYR A 21 8.74 -24.16 -13.68
CA TYR A 21 9.21 -22.77 -13.75
C TYR A 21 10.51 -22.53 -12.99
N GLN A 22 11.08 -23.54 -12.37
CA GLN A 22 12.32 -23.45 -11.55
C GLN A 22 12.21 -22.41 -10.41
N ILE A 23 11.00 -22.15 -9.93
CA ILE A 23 10.74 -21.27 -8.81
C ILE A 23 10.98 -22.02 -7.51
N ARG A 24 11.93 -21.55 -6.71
CA ARG A 24 12.23 -22.14 -5.40
C ARG A 24 11.07 -21.92 -4.43
N GLU A 25 10.77 -22.91 -3.61
CA GLU A 25 9.71 -22.86 -2.59
C GLU A 25 9.78 -21.62 -1.70
N ASN A 26 10.98 -21.31 -1.19
CA ASN A 26 11.20 -20.14 -0.33
C ASN A 26 10.92 -18.80 -1.04
N ASP A 27 11.16 -18.72 -2.34
CA ASP A 27 10.88 -17.51 -3.12
C ASP A 27 9.39 -17.35 -3.31
N PHE A 28 8.69 -18.44 -3.62
CA PHE A 28 7.24 -18.45 -3.72
C PHE A 28 6.57 -18.10 -2.38
N LEU A 29 6.97 -18.76 -1.29
CA LEU A 29 6.44 -18.49 0.05
C LEU A 29 6.66 -17.05 0.49
N THR A 30 7.83 -16.52 0.19
CA THR A 30 8.13 -15.11 0.48
C THR A 30 7.24 -14.17 -0.33
N PHE A 31 7.11 -14.41 -1.62
CA PHE A 31 6.25 -13.61 -2.49
C PHE A 31 4.79 -13.67 -2.03
N ASP A 32 4.28 -14.84 -1.73
CA ASP A 32 2.89 -15.02 -1.29
C ASP A 32 2.62 -14.32 0.06
N ALA A 33 3.56 -14.40 1.01
CA ALA A 33 3.49 -13.68 2.28
C ALA A 33 3.48 -12.15 2.07
N MET A 34 4.35 -11.62 1.20
CA MET A 34 4.42 -10.19 0.90
C MET A 34 3.16 -9.71 0.18
N ARG A 35 2.61 -10.52 -0.72
CA ARG A 35 1.34 -10.26 -1.40
C ARG A 35 0.18 -10.16 -0.41
N HIS A 36 0.07 -11.09 0.54
CA HIS A 36 -0.94 -11.05 1.58
C HIS A 36 -0.80 -9.83 2.48
N ALA A 37 0.42 -9.48 2.89
CA ALA A 37 0.68 -8.27 3.66
C ALA A 37 0.22 -7.01 2.90
N ALA A 38 0.56 -6.89 1.63
CA ALA A 38 0.13 -5.78 0.78
C ALA A 38 -1.40 -5.70 0.63
N GLN A 39 -2.09 -6.84 0.50
CA GLN A 39 -3.54 -6.89 0.46
C GLN A 39 -4.18 -6.40 1.77
N CYS A 40 -3.58 -6.74 2.92
CA CYS A 40 -4.05 -6.25 4.21
C CYS A 40 -3.91 -4.73 4.32
N VAL A 41 -2.78 -4.17 3.91
CA VAL A 41 -2.56 -2.71 3.87
C VAL A 41 -3.57 -2.03 2.96
N GLY A 42 -3.79 -2.56 1.75
CA GLY A 42 -4.76 -2.03 0.79
C GLY A 42 -6.22 -2.09 1.26
N ARG A 43 -6.54 -2.89 2.26
CA ARG A 43 -7.88 -2.90 2.87
C ARG A 43 -8.16 -1.71 3.76
N ALA A 44 -7.13 -1.13 4.36
CA ALA A 44 -7.25 0.05 5.22
C ALA A 44 -7.30 1.35 4.40
N LEU A 45 -6.70 1.38 3.20
CA LEU A 45 -6.62 2.54 2.32
C LEU A 45 -7.43 2.26 1.05
N ARG A 46 -8.71 2.62 1.04
CA ARG A 46 -9.64 2.35 -0.09
C ARG A 46 -9.84 3.55 -1.00
N GLY A 47 -9.79 4.75 -0.44
CA GLY A 47 -10.00 6.01 -1.15
C GLY A 47 -8.73 6.86 -1.20
N LYS A 48 -8.71 7.85 -2.09
CA LYS A 48 -7.58 8.79 -2.22
C LYS A 48 -7.38 9.66 -0.97
N THR A 49 -8.42 9.81 -0.17
CA THR A 49 -8.44 10.62 1.06
C THR A 49 -8.25 9.79 2.32
N ASP A 50 -8.19 8.47 2.18
CA ASP A 50 -7.99 7.60 3.33
C ASP A 50 -6.55 7.70 3.82
N TYR A 51 -6.40 7.71 5.11
CA TYR A 51 -5.10 7.68 5.77
C TYR A 51 -5.12 6.66 6.92
N GLY A 52 -3.94 6.15 7.25
CA GLY A 52 -3.82 5.19 8.33
C GLY A 52 -2.38 4.87 8.67
N ILE A 53 -2.16 4.36 9.87
CA ILE A 53 -0.87 3.83 10.29
C ILE A 53 -0.85 2.33 10.03
N MET A 54 0.20 1.86 9.36
CA MET A 54 0.44 0.45 9.11
C MET A 54 1.63 -0.01 9.93
N VAL A 55 1.41 -0.99 10.78
CA VAL A 55 2.45 -1.57 11.63
C VAL A 55 2.73 -2.99 11.18
N PHE A 56 3.94 -3.22 10.69
CA PHE A 56 4.44 -4.55 10.37
C PHE A 56 5.13 -5.11 11.63
N ALA A 57 4.43 -5.90 12.42
CA ALA A 57 4.91 -6.45 13.69
C ALA A 57 5.85 -7.64 13.49
N ASP A 58 6.76 -7.56 12.54
CA ASP A 58 7.74 -8.58 12.20
C ASP A 58 9.01 -7.94 11.65
N LYS A 59 10.13 -8.10 12.36
CA LYS A 59 11.43 -7.53 11.97
C LYS A 59 11.94 -7.99 10.59
N ARG A 60 11.40 -9.09 10.06
CA ARG A 60 11.78 -9.58 8.73
C ARG A 60 11.40 -8.60 7.62
N PHE A 61 10.39 -7.73 7.82
CA PHE A 61 10.04 -6.69 6.85
C PHE A 61 11.09 -5.58 6.70
N ALA A 62 11.99 -5.42 7.68
CA ALA A 62 13.11 -4.49 7.57
C ALA A 62 14.23 -5.00 6.64
N ARG A 63 14.25 -6.29 6.30
CA ARG A 63 15.26 -6.88 5.43
C ARG A 63 15.02 -6.49 3.98
N ASN A 64 16.08 -6.10 3.26
CA ASN A 64 15.99 -5.66 1.87
C ASN A 64 15.40 -6.72 0.93
N ASP A 65 15.69 -8.01 1.16
CA ASP A 65 15.15 -9.13 0.37
C ASP A 65 13.62 -9.31 0.53
N LYS A 66 13.06 -8.82 1.62
CA LYS A 66 11.62 -8.84 1.89
C LYS A 66 10.96 -7.50 1.51
N LYS A 67 11.58 -6.39 1.94
CA LYS A 67 11.10 -5.03 1.64
C LYS A 67 10.95 -4.81 0.13
N GLY A 68 11.94 -5.24 -0.67
CA GLY A 68 11.94 -5.11 -2.12
C GLY A 68 10.85 -5.93 -2.84
N LYS A 69 10.19 -6.88 -2.16
CA LYS A 69 9.06 -7.65 -2.71
C LYS A 69 7.69 -7.06 -2.37
N LEU A 70 7.64 -5.99 -1.57
CA LEU A 70 6.42 -5.22 -1.35
C LEU A 70 6.13 -4.33 -2.57
N PRO A 71 4.87 -3.96 -2.82
CA PRO A 71 4.54 -2.93 -3.81
C PRO A 71 5.28 -1.62 -3.57
N ILE A 72 5.67 -0.91 -4.62
CA ILE A 72 6.47 0.32 -4.58
C ILE A 72 5.83 1.36 -3.65
N TRP A 73 4.53 1.57 -3.75
CA TRP A 73 3.81 2.53 -2.91
C TRP A 73 3.90 2.24 -1.40
N ILE A 74 4.08 0.97 -0.99
CA ILE A 74 4.35 0.61 0.42
C ILE A 74 5.82 0.88 0.74
N GLN A 75 6.74 0.52 -0.17
CA GLN A 75 8.17 0.70 0.03
C GLN A 75 8.54 2.17 0.26
N GLU A 76 7.92 3.10 -0.47
CA GLU A 76 8.15 4.54 -0.37
C GLU A 76 7.83 5.09 1.04
N HIS A 77 6.86 4.48 1.72
CA HIS A 77 6.48 4.86 3.08
C HIS A 77 7.24 4.10 4.17
N LEU A 78 7.86 2.97 3.83
CA LEU A 78 8.65 2.15 4.75
C LEU A 78 10.10 2.64 4.80
N LYS A 79 10.33 3.80 5.42
CA LYS A 79 11.65 4.41 5.57
C LYS A 79 12.51 3.60 6.55
N ASP A 80 13.83 3.59 6.37
CA ASP A 80 14.75 2.86 7.23
C ASP A 80 14.70 3.37 8.69
N SER A 81 14.47 4.68 8.87
CA SER A 81 14.24 5.27 10.20
C SER A 81 12.98 4.77 10.91
N MET A 82 12.07 4.13 10.18
CA MET A 82 10.83 3.53 10.70
C MET A 82 10.94 2.02 10.84
N CYS A 83 12.12 1.44 10.60
CA CYS A 83 12.38 0.00 10.70
C CYS A 83 13.03 -0.34 12.05
N ASN A 84 12.76 -1.54 12.56
CA ASN A 84 13.33 -2.06 13.80
C ASN A 84 13.08 -1.20 15.05
N LEU A 85 11.98 -0.48 15.07
CA LEU A 85 11.56 0.34 16.21
C LEU A 85 11.20 -0.57 17.41
N SER A 86 11.50 -0.11 18.61
CA SER A 86 10.91 -0.66 19.83
C SER A 86 9.41 -0.33 19.88
N THR A 87 8.69 -1.06 20.72
CA THR A 87 7.26 -0.80 20.93
C THR A 87 7.02 0.64 21.40
N GLU A 88 7.89 1.14 22.30
CA GLU A 88 7.76 2.51 22.81
C GLU A 88 7.98 3.56 21.74
N GLU A 89 9.02 3.44 20.92
CA GLU A 89 9.28 4.32 19.79
C GLU A 89 8.13 4.31 18.79
N SER A 90 7.63 3.12 18.46
CA SER A 90 6.47 2.97 17.57
C SER A 90 5.23 3.67 18.09
N MET A 91 4.96 3.56 19.39
CA MET A 91 3.85 4.25 20.05
C MET A 91 4.02 5.77 20.05
N GLN A 92 5.22 6.28 20.31
CA GLN A 92 5.51 7.71 20.31
C GLN A 92 5.32 8.31 18.91
N ILE A 93 5.86 7.67 17.88
CA ILE A 93 5.71 8.07 16.49
C ILE A 93 4.22 8.06 16.10
N SER A 94 3.51 6.99 16.42
CA SER A 94 2.08 6.86 16.13
C SER A 94 1.25 7.95 16.80
N ARG A 95 1.49 8.23 18.08
CA ARG A 95 0.80 9.30 18.81
C ARG A 95 1.05 10.69 18.20
N LYS A 96 2.32 10.97 17.82
CA LYS A 96 2.68 12.22 17.16
C LYS A 96 1.94 12.37 15.83
N TRP A 97 1.97 11.33 15.01
CA TRP A 97 1.32 11.33 13.70
C TRP A 97 -0.21 11.49 13.83
N LEU A 98 -0.87 10.73 14.73
CA LEU A 98 -2.31 10.84 14.97
C LEU A 98 -2.74 12.23 15.42
N ARG A 99 -1.92 12.89 16.28
CA ARG A 99 -2.19 14.26 16.69
C ARG A 99 -2.08 15.24 15.51
N GLN A 100 -1.11 15.05 14.62
CA GLN A 100 -0.99 15.88 13.42
C GLN A 100 -2.18 15.69 12.49
N MET A 101 -2.63 14.45 12.29
CA MET A 101 -3.78 14.14 11.45
C MET A 101 -5.14 14.59 12.05
N ALA A 102 -5.21 14.74 13.37
CA ALA A 102 -6.40 15.25 14.05
C ALA A 102 -6.59 16.78 13.94
N GLN A 103 -5.58 17.51 13.43
CA GLN A 103 -5.70 18.94 13.18
C GLN A 103 -6.58 19.21 11.95
N PRO A 104 -7.35 20.30 11.93
CA PRO A 104 -8.09 20.68 10.73
C PRO A 104 -7.11 20.92 9.59
N PHE A 105 -7.44 20.37 8.42
CA PHE A 105 -6.65 20.58 7.22
C PHE A 105 -6.69 22.05 6.79
N THR A 106 -5.54 22.57 6.42
CA THR A 106 -5.46 23.89 5.77
C THR A 106 -6.04 23.80 4.35
N ARG A 107 -6.38 24.95 3.76
CA ARG A 107 -6.90 25.00 2.39
C ARG A 107 -5.87 24.47 1.37
N GLU A 108 -4.59 24.61 1.69
CA GLU A 108 -3.47 24.13 0.86
C GLU A 108 -3.34 22.59 0.93
N ASP A 109 -3.57 21.99 2.10
CA ASP A 109 -3.54 20.53 2.26
C ASP A 109 -4.69 19.83 1.51
N GLN A 110 -5.75 20.56 1.20
CA GLN A 110 -6.91 20.05 0.46
C GLN A 110 -6.77 20.18 -1.06
N LEU A 111 -5.71 20.81 -1.55
CA LEU A 111 -5.44 20.93 -2.98
C LEU A 111 -5.24 19.55 -3.61
N GLY A 112 -6.15 19.16 -4.48
CA GLY A 112 -6.19 17.86 -5.16
C GLY A 112 -7.18 16.85 -4.57
N VAL A 113 -7.80 17.17 -3.43
CA VAL A 113 -8.77 16.29 -2.75
C VAL A 113 -10.21 16.75 -2.96
N SER A 114 -10.44 18.05 -3.23
CA SER A 114 -11.80 18.55 -3.49
C SER A 114 -12.23 18.21 -4.91
N LEU A 115 -13.32 17.45 -5.01
CA LEU A 115 -14.04 17.33 -6.25
C LEU A 115 -14.55 18.73 -6.64
N LEU A 116 -14.39 19.09 -7.90
CA LEU A 116 -14.94 20.32 -8.44
C LEU A 116 -16.47 20.30 -8.24
N THR A 117 -17.02 21.38 -7.71
CA THR A 117 -18.48 21.52 -7.63
C THR A 117 -19.05 21.70 -9.03
N PHE A 118 -20.35 21.42 -9.20
CA PHE A 118 -21.02 21.58 -10.48
C PHE A 118 -20.90 23.01 -11.02
N GLU A 119 -20.95 24.02 -10.14
CA GLU A 119 -20.75 25.43 -10.47
C GLU A 119 -19.34 25.71 -10.99
N GLN A 120 -18.32 25.11 -10.37
CA GLN A 120 -16.92 25.24 -10.81
C GLN A 120 -16.68 24.56 -12.17
N LEU A 121 -17.38 23.46 -12.47
CA LEU A 121 -17.31 22.79 -13.76
C LEU A 121 -17.95 23.61 -14.90
N GLN A 122 -18.92 24.45 -14.59
CA GLN A 122 -19.58 25.35 -15.57
C GLN A 122 -18.79 26.62 -15.88
N THR A 123 -17.74 26.90 -15.13
CA THR A 123 -16.90 28.08 -15.37
C THR A 123 -16.18 27.93 -16.71
N GLU A 124 -16.22 28.97 -17.54
CA GLU A 124 -15.60 28.97 -18.89
C GLU A 124 -14.12 28.58 -18.88
N GLU A 125 -13.39 29.04 -17.89
CA GLU A 125 -11.96 28.65 -17.71
C GLU A 125 -11.76 27.13 -17.52
N MET A 126 -12.67 26.48 -16.79
CA MET A 126 -12.57 25.04 -16.53
C MET A 126 -12.97 24.25 -17.78
N GLN A 127 -13.97 24.68 -18.50
CA GLN A 127 -14.37 24.06 -19.77
C GLN A 127 -13.26 24.18 -20.82
N GLN A 128 -12.57 25.31 -20.91
CA GLN A 128 -11.40 25.46 -21.78
C GLN A 128 -10.24 24.57 -21.40
N LYS A 129 -9.97 24.37 -20.09
CA LYS A 129 -8.95 23.44 -19.61
C LYS A 129 -9.29 21.98 -19.93
N ILE A 130 -10.55 21.61 -19.82
CA ILE A 130 -11.03 20.26 -20.16
C ILE A 130 -10.88 20.01 -21.66
N GLN A 131 -11.32 20.96 -22.50
CA GLN A 131 -11.20 20.85 -23.97
C GLN A 131 -9.74 20.73 -24.42
N LYS A 132 -8.82 21.54 -23.85
CA LYS A 132 -7.39 21.43 -24.14
C LYS A 132 -6.80 20.08 -23.79
N LYS A 133 -7.20 19.51 -22.66
CA LYS A 133 -6.72 18.16 -22.26
C LYS A 133 -7.31 17.04 -23.13
N VAL A 134 -8.54 17.14 -23.54
CA VAL A 134 -9.18 16.17 -24.45
C VAL A 134 -8.49 16.20 -25.81
N GLN A 135 -8.15 17.37 -26.34
CA GLN A 135 -7.42 17.52 -27.60
C GLN A 135 -5.96 17.03 -27.55
N GLN A 136 -5.35 17.01 -26.37
CA GLN A 136 -3.99 16.46 -26.18
C GLN A 136 -3.95 14.95 -25.96
N ALA A 137 -5.08 14.34 -25.66
CA ALA A 137 -5.21 12.90 -25.38
C ALA A 137 -5.75 12.06 -26.55
N GLY A 138 -6.16 12.71 -27.67
CA GLY A 138 -6.58 12.11 -28.93
C GLY A 138 -5.51 12.29 -29.99
#